data_e4688028bc510b50062c1cf3759a2d73
#
_entry.id   e4688028bc510b50062c1cf3759a2d73
#
_cell.length_a   1.000
_cell.length_b   1.000
_cell.length_c   1.000
_cell.angle_alpha   90.00
_cell.angle_beta   90.00
_cell.angle_gamma   90.00
#
_symmetry.space_group_name_H-M   'P 1'
#
loop_
_entity.id
_entity.type
_entity.pdbx_description
1 polymer ?
#
loop_
_entity_poly.entity_id
_entity_poly.type
_entity_poly.pdbx_seq_one_letter_code
_entity_poly.pdbx_strand_id
1 'polypeptide(L)'
;EYRIVCTYPGHWRVMQATLYVLPADAPLPASAAAPVRSFVRMWSTAELAQAADTLQGRSAEQGQAVFASAGCIKCHRLGEVGSVLGPDLTKIAERYRGARLLQQILEPSHEINKQYQTWVAVLQDGRAVSGLKLEESADSVSLLPNPLKPETKLVLPRGEIEELEASMISTMPANLLITYSRDEILDLLAWIQAGGRADDKVFSPGR
;
A
#
# COMPACT_ATOMS: atom_id res chain seq x y z
N GLU A 1 20.92 14.32 16.42
CA GLU A 1 19.87 13.58 15.69
C GLU A 1 18.67 14.49 15.47
N TYR A 2 18.20 14.63 14.23
CA TYR A 2 17.04 15.45 13.87
C TYR A 2 16.09 14.61 13.03
N ARG A 3 14.80 14.70 13.32
CA ARG A 3 13.78 14.03 12.54
C ARG A 3 13.31 14.94 11.41
N ILE A 4 13.45 14.49 10.17
CA ILE A 4 12.93 15.15 8.98
C ILE A 4 11.59 14.48 8.63
N VAL A 5 10.57 15.26 8.39
CA VAL A 5 9.26 14.78 7.98
C VAL A 5 8.78 15.55 6.76
N CYS A 6 8.09 14.88 5.85
CA CYS A 6 7.41 15.54 4.75
C CYS A 6 6.20 16.30 5.29
N THR A 7 6.08 17.58 4.94
CA THR A 7 4.97 18.44 5.40
C THR A 7 3.73 18.35 4.52
N TYR A 8 3.80 17.62 3.41
CA TYR A 8 2.62 17.39 2.57
C TYR A 8 1.57 16.57 3.33
N PRO A 9 0.26 16.93 3.26
CA PRO A 9 -0.79 16.27 4.02
C PRO A 9 -0.77 14.74 3.84
N GLY A 10 -0.73 14.01 4.96
CA GLY A 10 -0.68 12.54 4.98
C GLY A 10 0.72 11.92 4.80
N HIS A 11 1.66 12.60 4.15
CA HIS A 11 2.99 12.05 3.85
C HIS A 11 3.89 11.93 5.07
N TRP A 12 3.76 12.81 6.06
CA TRP A 12 4.62 12.83 7.25
C TRP A 12 4.68 11.51 8.03
N ARG A 13 3.71 10.63 7.82
CA ARG A 13 3.64 9.32 8.50
C ARG A 13 4.53 8.27 7.85
N VAL A 14 4.73 8.37 6.54
CA VAL A 14 5.47 7.37 5.75
C VAL A 14 6.75 7.95 5.16
N MET A 15 6.81 9.27 4.96
CA MET A 15 7.98 9.97 4.48
C MET A 15 8.69 10.69 5.64
N GLN A 16 9.49 9.92 6.35
CA GLN A 16 10.31 10.39 7.47
C GLN A 16 11.76 9.97 7.23
N ALA A 17 12.68 10.81 7.66
CA ALA A 17 14.12 10.52 7.68
C ALA A 17 14.71 11.00 8.97
N THR A 18 15.85 10.44 9.35
CA THR A 18 16.66 10.91 10.46
C THR A 18 17.93 11.54 9.90
N LEU A 19 18.19 12.79 10.27
CA LEU A 19 19.44 13.46 9.98
C LEU A 19 20.36 13.34 11.20
N TYR A 20 21.52 12.77 10.98
CA TYR A 20 22.59 12.73 11.98
C TYR A 20 23.62 13.80 11.63
N VAL A 21 23.89 14.69 12.56
CA VAL A 21 25.04 15.62 12.50
C VAL A 21 26.10 15.05 13.41
N LEU A 22 27.17 14.58 12.82
CA LEU A 22 28.28 13.90 13.50
C LEU A 22 29.59 14.59 13.18
N PRO A 23 30.63 14.48 14.03
CA PRO A 23 31.99 14.81 13.65
C PRO A 23 32.43 14.06 12.41
N ALA A 24 33.33 14.60 11.62
CA ALA A 24 33.73 14.08 10.32
C ALA A 24 34.29 12.63 10.36
N ASP A 25 34.81 12.22 11.48
CA ASP A 25 35.46 10.93 11.76
C ASP A 25 34.56 9.98 12.59
N ALA A 26 33.39 10.41 12.99
CA ALA A 26 32.51 9.58 13.80
C ALA A 26 31.86 8.46 12.97
N PRO A 27 31.76 7.22 13.49
CA PRO A 27 31.07 6.14 12.82
C PRO A 27 29.57 6.44 12.72
N LEU A 28 28.95 6.07 11.58
CA LEU A 28 27.50 6.16 11.43
C LEU A 28 26.80 5.21 12.42
N PRO A 29 25.69 5.64 13.05
CA PRO A 29 24.88 4.75 13.86
C PRO A 29 24.43 3.54 13.05
N ALA A 30 24.35 2.36 13.67
CA ALA A 30 23.89 1.14 12.98
C ALA A 30 22.49 1.28 12.37
N SER A 31 21.64 2.12 12.98
CA SER A 31 20.30 2.47 12.44
C SER A 31 20.35 3.33 11.16
N ALA A 32 21.49 3.97 10.86
CA ALA A 32 21.70 4.74 9.64
C ALA A 32 22.12 3.85 8.46
N ALA A 33 22.45 2.60 8.72
CA ALA A 33 22.91 1.62 7.73
C ALA A 33 21.76 0.85 7.05
N ALA A 34 20.55 1.41 6.96
CA ALA A 34 19.51 0.83 6.11
C ALA A 34 20.05 0.78 4.67
N PRO A 35 19.92 -0.35 3.97
CA PRO A 35 20.46 -0.48 2.61
C PRO A 35 19.88 0.62 1.74
N VAL A 36 20.74 1.54 1.29
CA VAL A 36 20.35 2.58 0.33
C VAL A 36 20.06 1.84 -0.97
N ARG A 37 18.79 1.76 -1.34
CA ARG A 37 18.40 1.20 -2.63
C ARG A 37 18.90 2.13 -3.73
N SER A 38 19.86 1.65 -4.50
CA SER A 38 20.66 2.46 -5.42
C SER A 38 20.02 2.68 -6.79
N PHE A 39 18.85 2.09 -7.06
CA PHE A 39 18.17 2.26 -8.34
C PHE A 39 16.68 2.59 -8.16
N VAL A 40 16.15 3.30 -9.13
CA VAL A 40 14.71 3.56 -9.27
C VAL A 40 14.31 3.10 -10.66
N ARG A 41 13.31 2.21 -10.74
CA ARG A 41 12.77 1.71 -12.00
C ARG A 41 11.25 1.67 -11.94
N MET A 42 10.63 2.27 -12.94
CA MET A 42 9.20 2.09 -13.17
C MET A 42 8.97 0.70 -13.78
N TRP A 43 8.25 -0.15 -13.06
CA TRP A 43 7.86 -1.46 -13.55
C TRP A 43 6.48 -1.39 -14.19
N SER A 44 6.29 -2.12 -15.28
CA SER A 44 4.96 -2.34 -15.86
C SER A 44 4.51 -3.78 -15.67
N THR A 45 3.19 -3.97 -15.61
CA THR A 45 2.60 -5.32 -15.54
C THR A 45 3.04 -6.17 -16.73
N ALA A 46 3.12 -5.60 -17.93
CA ALA A 46 3.49 -6.32 -19.15
C ALA A 46 4.91 -6.91 -19.10
N GLU A 47 5.88 -6.18 -18.53
CA GLU A 47 7.28 -6.64 -18.42
C GLU A 47 7.41 -7.86 -17.51
N LEU A 48 6.57 -8.00 -16.50
CA LEU A 48 6.67 -9.03 -15.48
C LEU A 48 5.60 -10.12 -15.62
N ALA A 49 4.62 -9.96 -16.52
CA ALA A 49 3.44 -10.82 -16.62
C ALA A 49 3.81 -12.31 -16.72
N GLN A 50 4.66 -12.68 -17.68
CA GLN A 50 5.05 -14.07 -17.87
C GLN A 50 5.69 -14.67 -16.61
N ALA A 51 6.57 -13.92 -15.95
CA ALA A 51 7.24 -14.40 -14.73
C ALA A 51 6.27 -14.45 -13.54
N ALA A 52 5.33 -13.53 -13.47
CA ALA A 52 4.28 -13.50 -12.45
C ALA A 52 3.32 -14.69 -12.56
N ASP A 53 3.06 -15.16 -13.78
CA ASP A 53 2.18 -16.31 -14.03
C ASP A 53 2.87 -17.67 -13.83
N THR A 54 4.20 -17.68 -13.78
CA THR A 54 5.02 -18.92 -13.69
C THR A 54 5.91 -18.94 -12.46
N LEU A 55 5.39 -18.48 -11.31
CA LEU A 55 6.15 -18.43 -10.05
C LEU A 55 6.53 -19.84 -9.58
N GLN A 56 7.83 -20.10 -9.44
CA GLN A 56 8.38 -21.32 -8.84
C GLN A 56 9.77 -21.02 -8.24
N GLY A 57 10.16 -21.76 -7.21
CA GLY A 57 11.46 -21.63 -6.57
C GLY A 57 11.73 -20.23 -5.98
N ARG A 58 10.67 -19.55 -5.56
CA ARG A 58 10.76 -18.22 -4.97
C ARG A 58 11.20 -18.27 -3.51
N SER A 59 11.65 -17.14 -2.97
CA SER A 59 12.06 -17.03 -1.56
C SER A 59 10.93 -16.51 -0.69
N ALA A 60 10.45 -17.34 0.24
CA ALA A 60 9.46 -16.92 1.23
C ALA A 60 10.02 -15.83 2.17
N GLU A 61 11.28 -16.00 2.61
CA GLU A 61 11.97 -15.03 3.47
C GLU A 61 12.07 -13.65 2.80
N GLN A 62 12.52 -13.62 1.55
CA GLN A 62 12.63 -12.38 0.78
C GLN A 62 11.26 -11.75 0.51
N GLY A 63 10.27 -12.55 0.15
CA GLY A 63 8.91 -12.08 -0.08
C GLY A 63 8.30 -11.44 1.18
N GLN A 64 8.49 -12.05 2.34
CA GLN A 64 8.09 -11.49 3.63
C GLN A 64 8.82 -10.20 3.96
N ALA A 65 10.14 -10.15 3.72
CA ALA A 65 10.94 -8.96 3.95
C ALA A 65 10.49 -7.79 3.07
N VAL A 66 10.16 -8.05 1.79
CA VAL A 66 9.63 -7.02 0.87
C VAL A 66 8.23 -6.58 1.31
N PHE A 67 7.36 -7.49 1.73
CA PHE A 67 6.01 -7.15 2.23
C PHE A 67 6.08 -6.16 3.40
N ALA A 68 7.04 -6.34 4.29
CA ALA A 68 7.27 -5.43 5.42
C ALA A 68 7.92 -4.10 4.97
N SER A 69 9.01 -4.17 4.20
CA SER A 69 9.83 -3.00 3.84
C SER A 69 9.16 -2.08 2.80
N ALA A 70 8.34 -2.63 1.89
CA ALA A 70 7.50 -1.84 0.98
C ALA A 70 6.28 -1.22 1.68
N GLY A 71 6.05 -1.56 2.96
CA GLY A 71 4.99 -0.98 3.77
C GLY A 71 3.61 -1.63 3.58
N CYS A 72 3.49 -2.74 2.85
CA CYS A 72 2.22 -3.46 2.64
C CYS A 72 1.55 -3.84 3.96
N ILE A 73 2.35 -4.31 4.93
CA ILE A 73 1.92 -4.71 6.27
C ILE A 73 1.23 -3.60 7.07
N LYS A 74 1.48 -2.32 6.73
CA LYS A 74 0.88 -1.17 7.43
C LYS A 74 -0.62 -1.03 7.16
N CYS A 75 -1.07 -1.55 6.01
CA CYS A 75 -2.45 -1.43 5.56
C CYS A 75 -3.13 -2.79 5.41
N HIS A 76 -2.40 -3.83 5.01
CA HIS A 76 -2.94 -5.14 4.70
C HIS A 76 -2.61 -6.17 5.77
N ARG A 77 -3.59 -7.03 6.05
CA ARG A 77 -3.35 -8.28 6.77
C ARG A 77 -2.97 -9.38 5.78
N LEU A 78 -2.02 -10.22 6.19
CA LEU A 78 -1.62 -11.43 5.48
C LEU A 78 -1.32 -12.53 6.50
N GLY A 79 -2.15 -13.57 6.58
CA GLY A 79 -2.13 -14.53 7.67
C GLY A 79 -2.43 -13.85 9.01
N GLU A 80 -1.53 -14.05 9.97
CA GLU A 80 -1.69 -13.53 11.34
C GLU A 80 -1.06 -12.12 11.53
N VAL A 81 -0.43 -11.56 10.50
CA VAL A 81 0.32 -10.30 10.63
C VAL A 81 -0.26 -9.18 9.77
N GLY A 82 -0.09 -7.95 10.23
CA GLY A 82 -0.47 -6.75 9.50
C GLY A 82 -1.69 -6.02 10.05
N SER A 83 -2.32 -5.22 9.21
CA SER A 83 -3.40 -4.30 9.55
C SER A 83 -4.66 -4.59 8.73
N VAL A 84 -5.81 -4.09 9.21
CA VAL A 84 -7.12 -4.23 8.56
C VAL A 84 -7.61 -2.94 7.87
N LEU A 85 -6.69 -2.03 7.57
CA LEU A 85 -7.03 -0.77 6.93
C LEU A 85 -7.30 -0.92 5.43
N GLY A 86 -6.65 -1.88 4.81
CA GLY A 86 -6.88 -2.32 3.44
C GLY A 86 -7.47 -3.73 3.41
N PRO A 87 -7.71 -4.27 2.21
CA PRO A 87 -8.15 -5.65 2.05
C PRO A 87 -7.25 -6.66 2.74
N ASP A 88 -7.86 -7.69 3.35
CA ASP A 88 -7.15 -8.87 3.82
C ASP A 88 -6.64 -9.67 2.61
N LEU A 89 -5.33 -9.89 2.56
CA LEU A 89 -4.66 -10.57 1.45
C LEU A 89 -4.49 -12.09 1.68
N THR A 90 -4.90 -12.62 2.83
CA THR A 90 -4.69 -14.03 3.20
C THR A 90 -5.26 -14.99 2.15
N LYS A 91 -6.39 -14.66 1.56
CA LYS A 91 -7.06 -15.46 0.52
C LYS A 91 -7.12 -14.76 -0.83
N ILE A 92 -6.28 -13.75 -1.06
CA ILE A 92 -6.34 -12.94 -2.28
C ILE A 92 -6.13 -13.76 -3.55
N ALA A 93 -5.37 -14.86 -3.46
CA ALA A 93 -5.12 -15.77 -4.56
C ALA A 93 -6.37 -16.53 -5.08
N GLU A 94 -7.48 -16.50 -4.34
CA GLU A 94 -8.77 -17.01 -4.82
C GLU A 94 -9.38 -16.08 -5.88
N ARG A 95 -9.04 -14.78 -5.84
CA ARG A 95 -9.57 -13.76 -6.74
C ARG A 95 -8.55 -13.29 -7.78
N TYR A 96 -7.32 -13.03 -7.34
CA TYR A 96 -6.25 -12.51 -8.19
C TYR A 96 -5.00 -13.35 -8.05
N ARG A 97 -4.38 -13.71 -9.21
CA ARG A 97 -3.12 -14.46 -9.28
C ARG A 97 -2.23 -13.88 -10.37
N GLY A 98 -0.95 -14.23 -10.32
CA GLY A 98 0.02 -13.94 -11.38
C GLY A 98 0.04 -12.48 -11.79
N ALA A 99 0.02 -12.25 -13.09
CA ALA A 99 0.03 -10.91 -13.67
C ALA A 99 -1.16 -10.06 -13.20
N ARG A 100 -2.31 -10.66 -12.92
CA ARG A 100 -3.49 -9.92 -12.47
C ARG A 100 -3.35 -9.42 -11.03
N LEU A 101 -2.70 -10.19 -10.14
CA LEU A 101 -2.36 -9.72 -8.79
C LEU A 101 -1.26 -8.66 -8.84
N LEU A 102 -0.27 -8.85 -9.70
CA LEU A 102 0.79 -7.86 -9.93
C LEU A 102 0.21 -6.52 -10.39
N GLN A 103 -0.77 -6.54 -11.29
CA GLN A 103 -1.45 -5.33 -11.76
C GLN A 103 -2.11 -4.56 -10.61
N GLN A 104 -2.76 -5.26 -9.68
CA GLN A 104 -3.37 -4.60 -8.52
C GLN A 104 -2.34 -3.85 -7.65
N ILE A 105 -1.08 -4.29 -7.68
CA ILE A 105 0.01 -3.68 -6.89
C ILE A 105 0.65 -2.52 -7.65
N LEU A 106 0.91 -2.69 -8.96
CA LEU A 106 1.58 -1.68 -9.78
C LEU A 106 0.63 -0.57 -10.25
N GLU A 107 -0.63 -0.90 -10.44
CA GLU A 107 -1.69 -0.03 -11.00
C GLU A 107 -2.90 0.02 -10.04
N PRO A 108 -2.74 0.48 -8.79
CA PRO A 108 -3.76 0.32 -7.75
C PRO A 108 -5.06 1.08 -8.02
N SER A 109 -5.05 2.02 -8.95
CA SER A 109 -6.24 2.76 -9.39
C SER A 109 -6.93 2.13 -10.60
N HIS A 110 -6.38 1.03 -11.18
CA HIS A 110 -6.97 0.34 -12.32
C HIS A 110 -8.32 -0.33 -11.97
N GLU A 111 -8.38 -0.97 -10.81
CA GLU A 111 -9.60 -1.60 -10.28
C GLU A 111 -9.69 -1.35 -8.77
N ILE A 112 -10.57 -0.43 -8.36
CA ILE A 112 -10.73 -0.09 -6.95
C ILE A 112 -11.90 -0.91 -6.37
N ASN A 113 -11.64 -1.65 -5.29
CA ASN A 113 -12.70 -2.33 -4.56
C ASN A 113 -13.61 -1.28 -3.89
N LYS A 114 -14.90 -1.34 -4.20
CA LYS A 114 -15.92 -0.37 -3.72
C LYS A 114 -15.92 -0.18 -2.21
N GLN A 115 -15.59 -1.21 -1.44
CA GLN A 115 -15.50 -1.15 0.02
C GLN A 115 -14.37 -0.22 0.51
N TYR A 116 -13.32 -0.04 -0.30
CA TYR A 116 -12.14 0.79 0.02
C TYR A 116 -12.04 2.02 -0.88
N GLN A 117 -13.10 2.30 -1.65
CA GLN A 117 -13.16 3.47 -2.52
C GLN A 117 -13.38 4.73 -1.69
N THR A 118 -12.55 5.73 -1.92
CA THR A 118 -12.77 7.07 -1.37
C THR A 118 -13.81 7.81 -2.17
N TRP A 119 -14.47 8.74 -1.50
CA TRP A 119 -15.41 9.68 -2.08
C TRP A 119 -14.96 11.11 -1.82
N VAL A 120 -15.27 12.00 -2.72
CA VAL A 120 -15.02 13.43 -2.59
C VAL A 120 -16.37 14.12 -2.52
N ALA A 121 -16.60 14.85 -1.43
CA ALA A 121 -17.74 15.73 -1.27
C ALA A 121 -17.28 17.17 -1.46
N VAL A 122 -17.84 17.87 -2.43
CA VAL A 122 -17.71 19.32 -2.59
C VAL A 122 -18.88 19.96 -1.84
N LEU A 123 -18.58 20.87 -0.92
CA LEU A 123 -19.57 21.53 -0.10
C LEU A 123 -19.97 22.88 -0.73
N GLN A 124 -21.18 23.36 -0.41
CA GLN A 124 -21.70 24.65 -0.90
C GLN A 124 -20.83 25.86 -0.52
N ASP A 125 -20.00 25.73 0.51
CA ASP A 125 -19.03 26.76 0.92
C ASP A 125 -17.69 26.68 0.16
N GLY A 126 -17.58 25.79 -0.84
CA GLY A 126 -16.40 25.59 -1.66
C GLY A 126 -15.33 24.68 -1.06
N ARG A 127 -15.51 24.15 0.14
CA ARG A 127 -14.61 23.15 0.72
C ARG A 127 -14.79 21.80 0.05
N ALA A 128 -13.68 21.07 -0.18
CA ALA A 128 -13.73 19.68 -0.59
C ALA A 128 -13.27 18.78 0.56
N VAL A 129 -14.03 17.74 0.82
CA VAL A 129 -13.76 16.74 1.84
C VAL A 129 -13.67 15.37 1.17
N SER A 130 -12.61 14.61 1.43
CA SER A 130 -12.45 13.26 0.89
C SER A 130 -12.29 12.24 2.01
N GLY A 131 -12.80 11.02 1.78
CA GLY A 131 -12.70 9.93 2.74
C GLY A 131 -13.39 8.65 2.27
N LEU A 132 -13.23 7.58 3.04
CA LEU A 132 -14.06 6.38 2.85
C LEU A 132 -15.50 6.72 3.22
N LYS A 133 -16.44 6.41 2.34
CA LYS A 133 -17.87 6.57 2.63
C LYS A 133 -18.31 5.41 3.52
N LEU A 134 -18.67 5.73 4.78
CA LEU A 134 -19.14 4.75 5.75
C LEU A 134 -20.64 4.51 5.65
N GLU A 135 -21.41 5.60 5.56
CA GLU A 135 -22.87 5.56 5.54
C GLU A 135 -23.39 6.66 4.61
N GLU A 136 -24.53 6.41 4.00
CA GLU A 136 -25.26 7.39 3.22
C GLU A 136 -26.76 7.22 3.52
N SER A 137 -27.43 8.32 3.86
CA SER A 137 -28.86 8.39 4.07
C SER A 137 -29.47 9.52 3.25
N ALA A 138 -30.78 9.70 3.36
CA ALA A 138 -31.46 10.86 2.75
C ALA A 138 -30.98 12.19 3.32
N ASP A 139 -30.58 12.22 4.60
CA ASP A 139 -30.27 13.44 5.33
C ASP A 139 -28.78 13.74 5.46
N SER A 140 -27.92 12.71 5.34
CA SER A 140 -26.49 12.88 5.58
C SER A 140 -25.61 11.83 4.88
N VAL A 141 -24.34 12.19 4.71
CA VAL A 141 -23.26 11.29 4.27
C VAL A 141 -22.15 11.29 5.31
N SER A 142 -21.71 10.10 5.73
CA SER A 142 -20.57 9.94 6.63
C SER A 142 -19.32 9.58 5.85
N LEU A 143 -18.29 10.42 5.95
CA LEU A 143 -16.96 10.18 5.38
C LEU A 143 -15.93 9.97 6.49
N LEU A 144 -14.98 9.08 6.26
CA LEU A 144 -13.81 8.84 7.10
C LEU A 144 -12.54 9.26 6.36
N PRO A 145 -12.06 10.50 6.58
CA PRO A 145 -10.87 11.01 5.91
C PRO A 145 -9.59 10.24 6.23
N ASN A 146 -9.51 9.67 7.44
CA ASN A 146 -8.34 8.95 7.89
C ASN A 146 -8.73 7.64 8.59
N PRO A 147 -8.64 6.49 7.90
CA PRO A 147 -8.96 5.20 8.49
C PRO A 147 -8.14 4.82 9.73
N LEU A 148 -6.93 5.41 9.88
CA LEU A 148 -6.08 5.23 11.08
C LEU A 148 -6.58 6.01 12.29
N LYS A 149 -7.54 6.92 12.08
CA LYS A 149 -8.13 7.78 13.10
C LYS A 149 -9.64 7.77 12.96
N PRO A 150 -10.33 6.74 13.48
CA PRO A 150 -11.79 6.63 13.38
C PRO A 150 -12.54 7.84 13.96
N GLU A 151 -11.91 8.54 14.91
CA GLU A 151 -12.44 9.78 15.49
C GLU A 151 -12.50 10.94 14.49
N THR A 152 -11.87 10.83 13.33
CA THR A 152 -11.96 11.83 12.25
C THR A 152 -13.19 11.65 11.36
N LYS A 153 -14.11 10.76 11.71
CA LYS A 153 -15.39 10.60 11.00
C LYS A 153 -16.11 11.94 10.92
N LEU A 154 -16.47 12.31 9.71
CA LEU A 154 -17.27 13.51 9.43
C LEU A 154 -18.66 13.09 9.01
N VAL A 155 -19.67 13.71 9.57
CA VAL A 155 -21.07 13.58 9.13
C VAL A 155 -21.46 14.88 8.45
N LEU A 156 -21.70 14.79 7.14
CA LEU A 156 -22.01 15.93 6.28
C LEU A 156 -23.52 15.93 6.01
N PRO A 157 -24.26 17.00 6.38
CA PRO A 157 -25.66 17.14 6.00
C PRO A 157 -25.81 17.11 4.47
N ARG A 158 -26.77 16.36 3.95
CA ARG A 158 -26.97 16.23 2.51
C ARG A 158 -27.20 17.58 1.81
N GLY A 159 -27.90 18.50 2.49
CA GLY A 159 -28.15 19.85 1.99
C GLY A 159 -26.92 20.75 1.90
N GLU A 160 -25.78 20.38 2.52
CA GLU A 160 -24.53 21.11 2.42
C GLU A 160 -23.61 20.58 1.31
N ILE A 161 -23.95 19.41 0.74
CA ILE A 161 -23.15 18.76 -0.31
C ILE A 161 -23.68 19.23 -1.67
N GLU A 162 -22.82 19.93 -2.42
CA GLU A 162 -23.08 20.32 -3.79
C GLU A 162 -22.85 19.14 -4.75
N GLU A 163 -21.72 18.45 -4.56
CA GLU A 163 -21.30 17.31 -5.39
C GLU A 163 -20.73 16.18 -4.52
N LEU A 164 -21.06 14.93 -4.86
CA LEU A 164 -20.53 13.74 -4.20
C LEU A 164 -20.12 12.71 -5.24
N GLU A 165 -18.82 12.54 -5.43
CA GLU A 165 -18.27 11.64 -6.44
C GLU A 165 -17.32 10.59 -5.86
N ALA A 166 -17.31 9.42 -6.48
CA ALA A 166 -16.34 8.39 -6.19
C ALA A 166 -14.98 8.76 -6.78
N SER A 167 -13.94 8.74 -5.95
CA SER A 167 -12.58 9.01 -6.42
C SER A 167 -12.11 7.93 -7.40
N MET A 168 -11.49 8.35 -8.48
CA MET A 168 -10.81 7.47 -9.43
C MET A 168 -9.41 7.07 -8.97
N ILE A 169 -8.97 7.58 -7.82
CA ILE A 169 -7.63 7.35 -7.27
C ILE A 169 -7.74 6.45 -6.04
N SER A 170 -6.99 5.35 -6.06
CA SER A 170 -6.89 4.43 -4.93
C SER A 170 -6.18 5.07 -3.73
N THR A 171 -6.59 4.69 -2.52
CA THR A 171 -5.83 5.01 -1.29
C THR A 171 -4.52 4.24 -1.19
N MET A 172 -4.38 3.12 -1.90
CA MET A 172 -3.11 2.43 -2.03
C MET A 172 -2.17 3.27 -2.90
N PRO A 173 -0.99 3.67 -2.40
CA PRO A 173 -0.07 4.48 -3.18
C PRO A 173 0.45 3.70 -4.40
N ALA A 174 0.58 4.40 -5.53
CA ALA A 174 1.34 3.88 -6.67
C ALA A 174 2.85 3.89 -6.38
N ASN A 175 3.62 3.19 -7.21
CA ASN A 175 5.08 3.22 -7.20
C ASN A 175 5.75 2.66 -5.93
N LEU A 176 5.07 1.84 -5.15
CA LEU A 176 5.63 1.21 -3.93
C LEU A 176 6.85 0.32 -4.23
N LEU A 177 6.97 -0.19 -5.45
CA LEU A 177 7.99 -1.18 -5.83
C LEU A 177 9.10 -0.61 -6.75
N ILE A 178 9.18 0.70 -6.95
CA ILE A 178 10.16 1.31 -7.88
C ILE A 178 11.63 1.13 -7.46
N THR A 179 11.89 0.85 -6.19
CA THR A 179 13.24 0.61 -5.67
C THR A 179 13.55 -0.87 -5.47
N TYR A 180 12.64 -1.76 -5.88
CA TYR A 180 12.79 -3.21 -5.74
C TYR A 180 13.19 -3.84 -7.08
N SER A 181 14.06 -4.84 -7.02
CA SER A 181 14.47 -5.61 -8.18
C SER A 181 13.33 -6.51 -8.68
N ARG A 182 13.48 -7.03 -9.90
CA ARG A 182 12.54 -7.98 -10.48
C ARG A 182 12.30 -9.18 -9.57
N ASP A 183 13.37 -9.77 -9.02
CA ASP A 183 13.27 -10.96 -8.19
C ASP A 183 12.60 -10.69 -6.85
N GLU A 184 12.88 -9.56 -6.21
CA GLU A 184 12.19 -9.12 -4.99
C GLU A 184 10.69 -8.93 -5.22
N ILE A 185 10.29 -8.38 -6.37
CA ILE A 185 8.88 -8.21 -6.72
C ILE A 185 8.19 -9.57 -6.92
N LEU A 186 8.86 -10.52 -7.58
CA LEU A 186 8.32 -11.86 -7.79
C LEU A 186 8.26 -12.68 -6.50
N ASP A 187 9.21 -12.51 -5.59
CA ASP A 187 9.20 -13.13 -4.25
C ASP A 187 8.05 -12.56 -3.41
N LEU A 188 7.85 -11.23 -3.44
CA LEU A 188 6.68 -10.59 -2.81
C LEU A 188 5.37 -11.15 -3.36
N LEU A 189 5.26 -11.27 -4.69
CA LEU A 189 4.06 -11.77 -5.34
C LEU A 189 3.76 -13.22 -4.93
N ALA A 190 4.81 -14.07 -4.87
CA ALA A 190 4.71 -15.44 -4.38
C ALA A 190 4.26 -15.49 -2.92
N TRP A 191 4.84 -14.65 -2.06
CA TRP A 191 4.49 -14.55 -0.65
C TRP A 191 3.02 -14.18 -0.44
N ILE A 192 2.52 -13.18 -1.19
CA ILE A 192 1.11 -12.78 -1.13
C ILE A 192 0.20 -13.91 -1.65
N GLN A 193 0.54 -14.55 -2.78
CA GLN A 193 -0.25 -15.65 -3.32
C GLN A 193 -0.28 -16.89 -2.41
N ALA A 194 0.77 -17.12 -1.66
CA ALA A 194 0.84 -18.17 -0.65
C ALA A 194 0.00 -17.86 0.60
N GLY A 195 -0.59 -16.65 0.70
CA GLY A 195 -1.35 -16.24 1.88
C GLY A 195 -0.48 -16.06 3.12
N GLY A 196 0.81 -15.77 2.94
CA GLY A 196 1.78 -15.62 4.02
C GLY A 196 2.29 -16.96 4.59
N ARG A 197 2.16 -18.06 3.86
CA ARG A 197 2.62 -19.38 4.30
C ARG A 197 3.95 -19.74 3.64
N ALA A 198 4.98 -19.93 4.46
CA ALA A 198 6.33 -20.28 3.97
C ALA A 198 6.45 -21.74 3.48
N ASP A 199 5.51 -22.60 3.83
CA ASP A 199 5.45 -24.02 3.43
C ASP A 199 4.72 -24.24 2.08
N ASP A 200 4.30 -23.17 1.40
CA ASP A 200 3.64 -23.29 0.10
C ASP A 200 4.60 -23.81 -0.97
N LYS A 201 4.06 -24.64 -1.87
CA LYS A 201 4.80 -25.27 -2.97
C LYS A 201 5.50 -24.29 -3.91
N VAL A 202 5.06 -23.05 -3.98
CA VAL A 202 5.68 -21.99 -4.82
C VAL A 202 7.12 -21.72 -4.41
N PHE A 203 7.49 -22.01 -3.17
CA PHE A 203 8.84 -21.86 -2.62
C PHE A 203 9.72 -23.09 -2.78
N SER A 204 9.14 -24.24 -3.19
CA SER A 204 9.93 -25.44 -3.46
C SER A 204 10.75 -25.26 -4.73
N PRO A 205 12.00 -25.82 -4.78
CA PRO A 205 12.77 -25.83 -6.01
C PRO A 205 11.95 -26.46 -7.14
N GLY A 206 11.96 -25.82 -8.31
CA GLY A 206 11.35 -26.40 -9.51
C GLY A 206 11.98 -27.77 -9.82
N ARG A 207 11.15 -28.76 -10.12
CA ARG A 207 11.61 -30.08 -10.59
C ARG A 207 12.10 -29.98 -12.02
#